data_b62f12e1a73b0c6785b51d37368ab7fb
#
_entry.id   b62f12e1a73b0c6785b51d37368ab7fb
#
_cell.length_a   1.000
_cell.length_b   1.000
_cell.length_c   1.000
_cell.angle_alpha   90.00
_cell.angle_beta   90.00
_cell.angle_gamma   90.00
#
_symmetry.space_group_name_H-M   'P 1'
#
loop_
_entity.id
_entity.type
_entity.pdbx_description
1 polymer ?
#
loop_
_entity_poly.entity_id
_entity_poly.type
_entity_poly.pdbx_seq_one_letter_code
_entity_poly.pdbx_strand_id
1 'polypeptide(L)'
;YKTRPNSVITRYGDRFEYASPEETPALMSDLVDWYNEEERKGELSPVELAALFHYRYIRIHPFEDGNGRIARLMVNYILSRHGWPMIVVRSRKKQEYLEALHQTDMVVGAIPSVGAHANIKQITIFLKYFEELVAKEIQTDIDFVTCKDEDLWWYDGEIITTRSKNIARILRLMRENPSITYAELTSSLGINTSAVQKLVKRMVDNGYIARHENGAWRVIATSVV
;
A
#
# COMPACT_ATOMS: atom_id res chain seq x y z
N TYR A 1 12.37 -9.08 20.39
CA TYR A 1 12.04 -7.66 20.51
C TYR A 1 13.30 -6.82 20.46
N LYS A 2 13.13 -5.52 20.26
CA LYS A 2 14.23 -4.55 20.25
C LYS A 2 15.01 -4.55 21.59
N THR A 3 16.28 -4.25 21.49
CA THR A 3 17.19 -4.15 22.66
C THR A 3 17.62 -2.70 22.92
N ARG A 4 17.28 -1.80 22.00
CA ARG A 4 17.59 -0.36 22.09
C ARG A 4 16.33 0.46 21.85
N PRO A 5 16.20 1.64 22.49
CA PRO A 5 15.13 2.58 22.16
C PRO A 5 15.14 2.94 20.69
N ASN A 6 13.96 3.02 20.09
CA ASN A 6 13.79 3.50 18.73
C ASN A 6 12.85 4.71 18.68
N SER A 7 13.08 5.56 17.70
CA SER A 7 12.30 6.78 17.48
C SER A 7 12.27 7.10 16.01
N VAL A 8 11.34 7.93 15.60
CA VAL A 8 11.29 8.49 14.26
C VAL A 8 11.34 10.01 14.31
N ILE A 9 12.02 10.62 13.35
CA ILE A 9 11.94 12.05 13.13
C ILE A 9 10.80 12.28 12.15
N THR A 10 9.78 13.02 12.58
CA THR A 10 8.65 13.36 11.72
C THR A 10 9.11 14.29 10.60
N ARG A 11 8.30 14.44 9.55
CA ARG A 11 8.57 15.39 8.48
C ARG A 11 8.60 16.86 8.95
N TYR A 12 8.09 17.11 10.15
CA TYR A 12 8.09 18.43 10.78
C TYR A 12 9.33 18.68 11.66
N GLY A 13 10.23 17.67 11.76
CA GLY A 13 11.45 17.74 12.56
C GLY A 13 11.28 17.30 14.02
N ASP A 14 10.07 16.96 14.45
CA ASP A 14 9.81 16.50 15.81
C ASP A 14 10.30 15.05 15.97
N ARG A 15 10.87 14.75 17.14
CA ARG A 15 11.25 13.39 17.51
C ARG A 15 10.07 12.73 18.21
N PHE A 16 9.62 11.63 17.62
CA PHE A 16 8.58 10.78 18.20
C PHE A 16 9.20 9.49 18.73
N GLU A 17 9.01 9.21 20.03
CA GLU A 17 9.56 8.03 20.68
C GLU A 17 8.52 6.93 20.80
N TYR A 18 8.96 5.69 20.56
CA TYR A 18 8.18 4.48 20.73
C TYR A 18 8.42 3.87 22.12
N ALA A 19 7.67 2.83 22.48
CA ALA A 19 7.85 2.12 23.74
C ALA A 19 9.33 1.74 23.99
N SER A 20 9.76 1.77 25.24
CA SER A 20 11.10 1.34 25.60
C SER A 20 11.29 -0.17 25.39
N PRO A 21 12.53 -0.67 25.29
CA PRO A 21 12.77 -2.12 25.26
C PRO A 21 12.17 -2.87 26.45
N GLU A 22 12.18 -2.25 27.62
CA GLU A 22 11.68 -2.82 28.87
C GLU A 22 10.15 -2.94 28.87
N GLU A 23 9.44 -1.94 28.34
CA GLU A 23 7.98 -1.93 28.25
C GLU A 23 7.44 -2.83 27.12
N THR A 24 8.24 -3.03 26.07
CA THR A 24 7.81 -3.68 24.83
C THR A 24 7.20 -5.08 25.06
N PRO A 25 7.79 -5.99 25.86
CA PRO A 25 7.21 -7.33 26.05
C PRO A 25 5.82 -7.30 26.68
N ALA A 26 5.63 -6.47 27.71
CA ALA A 26 4.33 -6.34 28.38
C ALA A 26 3.26 -5.75 27.44
N LEU A 27 3.58 -4.65 26.75
CA LEU A 27 2.67 -4.00 25.81
C LEU A 27 2.30 -4.91 24.63
N MET A 28 3.20 -5.78 24.17
CA MET A 28 2.91 -6.76 23.14
C MET A 28 2.02 -7.88 23.65
N SER A 29 2.19 -8.34 24.90
CA SER A 29 1.27 -9.30 25.54
C SER A 29 -0.13 -8.70 25.62
N ASP A 30 -0.24 -7.48 26.17
CA ASP A 30 -1.53 -6.76 26.27
C ASP A 30 -2.22 -6.58 24.91
N LEU A 31 -1.44 -6.27 23.86
CA LEU A 31 -1.98 -6.13 22.51
C LEU A 31 -2.55 -7.45 21.98
N VAL A 32 -1.87 -8.57 22.19
CA VAL A 32 -2.31 -9.89 21.73
C VAL A 32 -3.54 -10.35 22.52
N ASP A 33 -3.53 -10.17 23.85
CA ASP A 33 -4.65 -10.53 24.72
C ASP A 33 -5.89 -9.69 24.38
N TRP A 34 -5.73 -8.39 24.20
CA TRP A 34 -6.78 -7.51 23.72
C TRP A 34 -7.34 -7.96 22.36
N TYR A 35 -6.47 -8.26 21.39
CA TYR A 35 -6.90 -8.71 20.07
C TYR A 35 -7.75 -9.99 20.15
N ASN A 36 -7.28 -10.97 20.92
CA ASN A 36 -8.00 -12.22 21.10
C ASN A 36 -9.35 -12.04 21.82
N GLU A 37 -9.44 -11.07 22.72
CA GLU A 37 -10.68 -10.71 23.40
C GLU A 37 -11.68 -10.03 22.44
N GLU A 38 -11.26 -9.02 21.69
CA GLU A 38 -12.13 -8.33 20.73
C GLU A 38 -12.58 -9.23 19.59
N GLU A 39 -11.71 -10.14 19.11
CA GLU A 39 -12.05 -11.16 18.13
C GLU A 39 -13.17 -12.08 18.64
N ARG A 40 -13.16 -12.43 19.93
CA ARG A 40 -14.21 -13.25 20.55
C ARG A 40 -15.51 -12.47 20.79
N LYS A 41 -15.43 -11.20 21.14
CA LYS A 41 -16.61 -10.34 21.33
C LYS A 41 -17.35 -10.08 20.03
N GLY A 42 -16.63 -9.88 18.93
CA GLY A 42 -17.20 -9.57 17.62
C GLY A 42 -17.95 -8.24 17.57
N GLU A 43 -17.62 -7.29 18.46
CA GLU A 43 -18.25 -5.97 18.53
C GLU A 43 -17.64 -4.98 17.53
N LEU A 44 -16.35 -5.15 17.21
CA LEU A 44 -15.66 -4.34 16.21
C LEU A 44 -15.81 -5.00 14.82
N SER A 45 -16.03 -4.19 13.81
CA SER A 45 -15.92 -4.67 12.42
C SER A 45 -14.49 -5.13 12.12
N PRO A 46 -14.26 -6.02 11.16
CA PRO A 46 -12.91 -6.44 10.78
C PRO A 46 -11.98 -5.27 10.40
N VAL A 47 -12.54 -4.21 9.83
CA VAL A 47 -11.79 -3.01 9.45
C VAL A 47 -11.37 -2.22 10.69
N GLU A 48 -12.28 -2.01 11.63
CA GLU A 48 -11.99 -1.34 12.92
C GLU A 48 -10.97 -2.10 13.73
N LEU A 49 -11.13 -3.43 13.84
CA LEU A 49 -10.20 -4.31 14.55
C LEU A 49 -8.79 -4.25 13.93
N ALA A 50 -8.69 -4.33 12.60
CA ALA A 50 -7.42 -4.25 11.89
C ALA A 50 -6.76 -2.87 12.03
N ALA A 51 -7.53 -1.78 11.92
CA ALA A 51 -7.04 -0.42 12.08
C ALA A 51 -6.51 -0.18 13.50
N LEU A 52 -7.26 -0.61 14.50
CA LEU A 52 -6.90 -0.43 15.91
C LEU A 52 -5.68 -1.28 16.30
N PHE A 53 -5.62 -2.54 15.84
CA PHE A 53 -4.43 -3.38 16.01
C PHE A 53 -3.21 -2.73 15.37
N HIS A 54 -3.34 -2.30 14.12
CA HIS A 54 -2.25 -1.63 13.40
C HIS A 54 -1.72 -0.42 14.16
N TYR A 55 -2.61 0.48 14.59
CA TYR A 55 -2.23 1.69 15.29
C TYR A 55 -1.50 1.38 16.61
N ARG A 56 -2.07 0.53 17.45
CA ARG A 56 -1.47 0.11 18.72
C ARG A 56 -0.10 -0.53 18.51
N TYR A 57 0.03 -1.43 17.52
CA TYR A 57 1.29 -2.09 17.18
C TYR A 57 2.37 -1.08 16.75
N ILE A 58 2.01 -0.09 15.93
CA ILE A 58 2.96 0.96 15.51
C ILE A 58 3.40 1.81 16.70
N ARG A 59 2.54 2.05 17.69
CA ARG A 59 2.90 2.80 18.90
C ARG A 59 3.87 2.03 19.81
N ILE A 60 3.79 0.71 19.84
CA ILE A 60 4.75 -0.14 20.55
C ILE A 60 6.08 -0.21 19.79
N HIS A 61 6.03 -0.41 18.47
CA HIS A 61 7.20 -0.52 17.60
C HIS A 61 8.20 -1.58 18.08
N PRO A 62 7.81 -2.87 18.17
CA PRO A 62 8.49 -3.85 19.01
C PRO A 62 9.85 -4.33 18.50
N PHE A 63 10.21 -4.09 17.25
CA PHE A 63 11.46 -4.55 16.65
C PHE A 63 12.37 -3.39 16.25
N GLU A 64 13.63 -3.65 15.99
CA GLU A 64 14.59 -2.63 15.54
C GLU A 64 14.29 -2.16 14.13
N ASP A 65 13.81 -3.07 13.25
CA ASP A 65 13.35 -2.78 11.87
C ASP A 65 12.15 -3.66 11.50
N GLY A 66 11.48 -3.31 10.43
CA GLY A 66 10.38 -4.10 9.85
C GLY A 66 9.01 -3.88 10.48
N ASN A 67 8.87 -3.04 11.49
CA ASN A 67 7.60 -2.85 12.20
C ASN A 67 6.45 -2.45 11.27
N GLY A 68 6.67 -1.52 10.35
CA GLY A 68 5.65 -1.12 9.39
C GLY A 68 5.25 -2.25 8.42
N ARG A 69 6.18 -3.14 8.07
CA ARG A 69 5.90 -4.32 7.23
C ARG A 69 5.04 -5.34 7.98
N ILE A 70 5.40 -5.60 9.23
CA ILE A 70 4.66 -6.54 10.10
C ILE A 70 3.27 -5.97 10.40
N ALA A 71 3.14 -4.69 10.74
CA ALA A 71 1.85 -4.06 10.98
C ALA A 71 0.88 -4.26 9.79
N ARG A 72 1.34 -4.01 8.56
CA ARG A 72 0.54 -4.22 7.36
C ARG A 72 0.25 -5.69 7.06
N LEU A 73 1.18 -6.59 7.38
CA LEU A 73 0.95 -8.03 7.29
C LEU A 73 -0.16 -8.48 8.25
N MET A 74 -0.13 -7.98 9.50
CA MET A 74 -1.17 -8.29 10.49
C MET A 74 -2.54 -7.73 10.11
N VAL A 75 -2.60 -6.55 9.50
CA VAL A 75 -3.83 -6.04 8.90
C VAL A 75 -4.43 -7.05 7.92
N ASN A 76 -3.62 -7.51 6.97
CA ASN A 76 -4.08 -8.48 5.96
C ASN A 76 -4.44 -9.85 6.58
N TYR A 77 -3.72 -10.26 7.61
CA TYR A 77 -4.09 -11.45 8.38
C TYR A 77 -5.47 -11.31 9.02
N ILE A 78 -5.75 -10.19 9.69
CA ILE A 78 -7.05 -9.93 10.33
C ILE A 78 -8.16 -9.88 9.28
N LEU A 79 -7.98 -9.10 8.21
CA LEU A 79 -8.98 -9.00 7.14
C LEU A 79 -9.28 -10.36 6.50
N SER A 80 -8.24 -11.15 6.18
CA SER A 80 -8.42 -12.46 5.53
C SER A 80 -9.14 -13.48 6.41
N ARG A 81 -8.94 -13.45 7.72
CA ARG A 81 -9.68 -14.31 8.66
C ARG A 81 -11.20 -14.08 8.62
N HIS A 82 -11.61 -12.88 8.25
CA HIS A 82 -13.01 -12.47 8.12
C HIS A 82 -13.53 -12.54 6.68
N GLY A 83 -12.78 -13.16 5.76
CA GLY A 83 -13.17 -13.30 4.36
C GLY A 83 -13.04 -12.03 3.53
N TRP A 84 -12.33 -11.02 4.02
CA TRP A 84 -12.05 -9.79 3.30
C TRP A 84 -10.79 -9.93 2.43
N PRO A 85 -10.73 -9.27 1.28
CA PRO A 85 -9.54 -9.28 0.44
C PRO A 85 -8.36 -8.58 1.13
N MET A 86 -7.15 -8.95 0.72
CA MET A 86 -5.94 -8.26 1.16
C MET A 86 -5.89 -6.85 0.57
N ILE A 87 -5.34 -5.92 1.33
CA ILE A 87 -5.14 -4.54 0.92
C ILE A 87 -3.64 -4.20 0.80
N VAL A 88 -3.33 -3.19 0.00
CA VAL A 88 -1.96 -2.72 -0.21
C VAL A 88 -1.86 -1.22 0.06
N VAL A 89 -1.02 -0.83 1.02
CA VAL A 89 -0.61 0.58 1.17
C VAL A 89 0.44 0.87 0.11
N ARG A 90 0.04 1.50 -0.99
CA ARG A 90 0.89 1.75 -2.16
C ARG A 90 1.96 2.80 -1.88
N SER A 91 3.14 2.64 -2.47
CA SER A 91 4.28 3.55 -2.27
C SER A 91 3.93 5.00 -2.56
N ARG A 92 3.11 5.25 -3.58
CA ARG A 92 2.62 6.59 -3.95
C ARG A 92 1.74 7.24 -2.88
N LYS A 93 1.06 6.43 -2.05
CA LYS A 93 0.15 6.84 -0.99
C LYS A 93 0.79 6.84 0.40
N LYS A 94 2.09 6.54 0.46
CA LYS A 94 2.83 6.46 1.74
C LYS A 94 2.74 7.75 2.55
N GLN A 95 2.74 8.91 1.90
CA GLN A 95 2.65 10.20 2.61
C GLN A 95 1.28 10.41 3.27
N GLU A 96 0.19 10.04 2.60
CA GLU A 96 -1.17 10.11 3.14
C GLU A 96 -1.31 9.19 4.37
N TYR A 97 -0.76 7.99 4.30
CA TYR A 97 -0.71 7.04 5.40
C TYR A 97 0.08 7.59 6.61
N LEU A 98 1.27 8.14 6.38
CA LEU A 98 2.09 8.70 7.46
C LEU A 98 1.45 9.94 8.09
N GLU A 99 0.77 10.75 7.28
CA GLU A 99 0.03 11.92 7.75
C GLU A 99 -1.15 11.52 8.64
N ALA A 100 -1.93 10.52 8.24
CA ALA A 100 -3.05 10.02 9.04
C ALA A 100 -2.56 9.48 10.40
N LEU A 101 -1.43 8.77 10.44
CA LEU A 101 -0.80 8.33 11.69
C LEU A 101 -0.37 9.53 12.55
N HIS A 102 0.35 10.48 11.95
CA HIS A 102 0.84 11.66 12.68
C HIS A 102 -0.30 12.48 13.28
N GLN A 103 -1.35 12.77 12.52
CA GLN A 103 -2.51 13.51 13.02
C GLN A 103 -3.22 12.75 14.15
N THR A 104 -3.27 11.43 14.08
CA THR A 104 -3.81 10.59 15.15
C THR A 104 -2.91 10.63 16.39
N ASP A 105 -1.59 10.62 16.23
CA ASP A 105 -0.64 10.76 17.33
C ASP A 105 -0.80 12.09 18.07
N MET A 106 -1.14 13.17 17.37
CA MET A 106 -1.42 14.47 18.00
C MET A 106 -2.67 14.42 18.89
N VAL A 107 -3.65 13.59 18.56
CA VAL A 107 -4.87 13.39 19.38
C VAL A 107 -4.60 12.46 20.57
N VAL A 108 -3.91 11.36 20.33
CA VAL A 108 -3.62 10.31 21.35
C VAL A 108 -2.55 10.79 22.35
N GLY A 109 -1.63 11.63 21.89
CA GLY A 109 -0.51 12.13 22.67
C GLY A 109 0.77 11.30 22.49
N ALA A 110 1.90 11.85 22.96
CA ALA A 110 3.23 11.30 22.72
C ALA A 110 3.57 10.04 23.53
N ILE A 111 2.84 9.77 24.64
CA ILE A 111 3.17 8.66 25.55
C ILE A 111 2.93 7.32 24.88
N PRO A 112 3.97 6.46 24.71
CA PRO A 112 3.84 5.21 23.96
C PRO A 112 2.80 4.25 24.54
N SER A 113 2.78 4.06 25.86
CA SER A 113 1.81 3.16 26.52
C SER A 113 0.36 3.63 26.35
N VAL A 114 0.09 4.94 26.33
CA VAL A 114 -1.24 5.48 26.01
C VAL A 114 -1.63 5.10 24.58
N GLY A 115 -0.72 5.25 23.62
CA GLY A 115 -0.96 4.86 22.24
C GLY A 115 -1.14 3.36 22.04
N ALA A 116 -0.39 2.54 22.78
CA ALA A 116 -0.53 1.09 22.77
C ALA A 116 -1.90 0.60 23.29
N HIS A 117 -2.61 1.42 24.06
CA HIS A 117 -3.95 1.14 24.58
C HIS A 117 -5.03 2.10 24.00
N ALA A 118 -4.73 2.81 22.91
CA ALA A 118 -5.68 3.72 22.28
C ALA A 118 -7.01 3.02 21.94
N ASN A 119 -8.12 3.70 22.11
CA ASN A 119 -9.44 3.20 21.74
C ASN A 119 -9.90 3.74 20.38
N ILE A 120 -11.00 3.20 19.87
CA ILE A 120 -11.51 3.52 18.53
C ILE A 120 -11.82 5.02 18.34
N LYS A 121 -12.29 5.70 19.37
CA LYS A 121 -12.61 7.13 19.31
C LYS A 121 -11.36 7.99 19.18
N GLN A 122 -10.27 7.57 19.80
CA GLN A 122 -9.00 8.28 19.74
C GLN A 122 -8.32 8.15 18.37
N ILE A 123 -8.54 7.06 17.65
CA ILE A 123 -7.94 6.82 16.35
C ILE A 123 -8.84 7.19 15.16
N THR A 124 -9.90 7.95 15.35
CA THR A 124 -10.91 8.27 14.33
C THR A 124 -10.30 8.80 13.03
N ILE A 125 -9.22 9.59 13.09
CA ILE A 125 -8.54 10.13 11.90
C ILE A 125 -7.88 8.99 11.11
N PHE A 126 -7.12 8.13 11.79
CA PHE A 126 -6.49 6.98 11.15
C PHE A 126 -7.53 5.97 10.68
N LEU A 127 -8.59 5.73 11.46
CA LEU A 127 -9.67 4.82 11.09
C LEU A 127 -10.34 5.27 9.79
N LYS A 128 -10.70 6.55 9.66
CA LYS A 128 -11.31 7.09 8.45
C LYS A 128 -10.40 6.90 7.21
N TYR A 129 -9.12 7.23 7.34
CA TYR A 129 -8.14 6.96 6.28
C TYR A 129 -8.11 5.47 5.91
N PHE A 130 -8.13 4.61 6.92
CA PHE A 130 -8.04 3.16 6.74
C PHE A 130 -9.29 2.58 6.07
N GLU A 131 -10.49 3.01 6.46
CA GLU A 131 -11.76 2.65 5.82
C GLU A 131 -11.79 3.06 4.34
N GLU A 132 -11.35 4.28 4.03
CA GLU A 132 -11.25 4.77 2.65
C GLU A 132 -10.25 3.94 1.82
N LEU A 133 -9.12 3.55 2.42
CA LEU A 133 -8.13 2.67 1.79
C LEU A 133 -8.73 1.30 1.48
N VAL A 134 -9.38 0.66 2.47
CA VAL A 134 -9.99 -0.67 2.30
C VAL A 134 -11.09 -0.61 1.23
N ALA A 135 -11.99 0.36 1.31
CA ALA A 135 -13.06 0.53 0.32
C ALA A 135 -12.52 0.71 -1.11
N LYS A 136 -11.46 1.51 -1.26
CA LYS A 136 -10.83 1.74 -2.55
C LYS A 136 -10.15 0.49 -3.11
N GLU A 137 -9.42 -0.26 -2.28
CA GLU A 137 -8.77 -1.49 -2.74
C GLU A 137 -9.80 -2.55 -3.16
N ILE A 138 -10.89 -2.71 -2.38
CA ILE A 138 -11.99 -3.62 -2.75
C ILE A 138 -12.64 -3.19 -4.06
N GLN A 139 -12.92 -1.89 -4.25
CA GLN A 139 -13.50 -1.42 -5.49
C GLN A 139 -12.57 -1.67 -6.68
N THR A 140 -11.26 -1.47 -6.48
CA THR A 140 -10.24 -1.76 -7.48
C THR A 140 -10.23 -3.24 -7.88
N ASP A 141 -10.33 -4.15 -6.91
CA ASP A 141 -10.40 -5.58 -7.17
C ASP A 141 -11.68 -5.97 -7.92
N ILE A 142 -12.83 -5.39 -7.54
CA ILE A 142 -14.11 -5.59 -8.24
C ILE A 142 -13.99 -5.11 -9.69
N ASP A 143 -13.49 -3.90 -9.90
CA ASP A 143 -13.31 -3.33 -11.24
C ASP A 143 -12.38 -4.21 -12.08
N PHE A 144 -11.30 -4.74 -11.49
CA PHE A 144 -10.37 -5.64 -12.16
C PHE A 144 -11.04 -6.94 -12.60
N VAL A 145 -11.78 -7.62 -11.71
CA VAL A 145 -12.42 -8.92 -12.02
C VAL A 145 -13.64 -8.78 -12.95
N THR A 146 -14.32 -7.63 -12.90
CA THR A 146 -15.53 -7.39 -13.73
C THR A 146 -15.21 -6.75 -15.07
N CYS A 147 -14.00 -6.23 -15.25
CA CYS A 147 -13.58 -5.61 -16.49
C CYS A 147 -13.50 -6.63 -17.62
N LYS A 148 -14.19 -6.32 -18.74
CA LYS A 148 -14.17 -7.12 -19.99
C LYS A 148 -13.44 -6.43 -21.13
N ASP A 149 -12.84 -5.27 -20.89
CA ASP A 149 -12.15 -4.49 -21.91
C ASP A 149 -10.68 -4.90 -21.99
N GLU A 150 -10.33 -5.61 -23.07
CA GLU A 150 -8.97 -6.08 -23.34
C GLU A 150 -7.92 -4.95 -23.49
N ASP A 151 -8.36 -3.72 -23.69
CA ASP A 151 -7.51 -2.54 -23.81
C ASP A 151 -7.27 -1.83 -22.47
N LEU A 152 -7.87 -2.31 -21.38
CA LEU A 152 -7.61 -1.78 -20.04
C LEU A 152 -6.37 -2.42 -19.42
N TRP A 153 -5.49 -1.56 -18.95
CA TRP A 153 -4.26 -1.93 -18.28
C TRP A 153 -4.20 -1.31 -16.90
N TRP A 154 -3.62 -2.04 -15.97
CA TRP A 154 -3.53 -1.71 -14.57
C TRP A 154 -2.07 -1.56 -14.16
N TYR A 155 -1.80 -0.59 -13.32
CA TYR A 155 -0.50 -0.43 -12.70
C TYR A 155 -0.68 0.07 -11.28
N ASP A 156 -0.08 -0.63 -10.32
CA ASP A 156 -0.15 -0.29 -8.91
C ASP A 156 -1.61 -0.12 -8.42
N GLY A 157 -2.52 -1.01 -8.91
CA GLY A 157 -3.93 -1.07 -8.58
C GLY A 157 -4.79 0.09 -9.09
N GLU A 158 -4.32 0.80 -10.09
CA GLU A 158 -5.10 1.86 -10.77
C GLU A 158 -5.13 1.60 -12.27
N ILE A 159 -6.27 1.92 -12.89
CA ILE A 159 -6.39 1.87 -14.36
C ILE A 159 -5.42 2.90 -14.95
N ILE A 160 -4.67 2.49 -15.95
CA ILE A 160 -3.83 3.40 -16.72
C ILE A 160 -4.73 4.28 -17.59
N THR A 161 -5.14 5.42 -17.03
CA THR A 161 -5.90 6.43 -17.75
C THR A 161 -4.99 7.27 -18.61
N THR A 162 -5.12 7.16 -19.92
CA THR A 162 -4.38 8.01 -20.85
C THR A 162 -5.28 8.51 -21.96
N ARG A 163 -4.98 9.71 -22.48
CA ARG A 163 -5.66 10.26 -23.68
C ARG A 163 -5.22 9.54 -24.96
N SER A 164 -4.22 8.68 -24.91
CA SER A 164 -3.63 8.01 -26.07
C SER A 164 -3.96 6.53 -26.06
N LYS A 165 -4.82 6.09 -26.95
CA LYS A 165 -5.12 4.66 -27.21
C LYS A 165 -3.85 3.85 -27.60
N ASN A 166 -2.77 4.52 -27.99
CA ASN A 166 -1.54 3.87 -28.38
C ASN A 166 -0.77 3.26 -27.21
N ILE A 167 -1.01 3.69 -25.97
CA ILE A 167 -0.33 3.10 -24.79
C ILE A 167 -0.76 1.66 -24.57
N ALA A 168 -2.06 1.36 -24.60
CA ALA A 168 -2.55 -0.01 -24.49
C ALA A 168 -1.99 -0.90 -25.61
N ARG A 169 -1.97 -0.40 -26.86
CA ARG A 169 -1.39 -1.12 -28.00
C ARG A 169 0.12 -1.39 -27.83
N ILE A 170 0.89 -0.41 -27.34
CA ILE A 170 2.33 -0.61 -27.08
C ILE A 170 2.55 -1.65 -26.00
N LEU A 171 1.80 -1.60 -24.89
CA LEU A 171 1.89 -2.58 -23.80
C LEU A 171 1.62 -4.00 -24.32
N ARG A 172 0.58 -4.18 -25.16
CA ARG A 172 0.25 -5.47 -25.77
C ARG A 172 1.38 -5.96 -26.67
N LEU A 173 1.85 -5.13 -27.59
CA LEU A 173 2.93 -5.48 -28.53
C LEU A 173 4.23 -5.84 -27.78
N MET A 174 4.58 -5.10 -26.73
CA MET A 174 5.77 -5.40 -25.92
C MET A 174 5.60 -6.67 -25.08
N ARG A 175 4.38 -7.01 -24.67
CA ARG A 175 4.10 -8.27 -23.96
C ARG A 175 4.21 -9.49 -24.91
N GLU A 176 3.68 -9.34 -26.12
CA GLU A 176 3.73 -10.39 -27.16
C GLU A 176 5.16 -10.58 -27.69
N ASN A 177 5.89 -9.50 -27.91
CA ASN A 177 7.26 -9.49 -28.36
C ASN A 177 8.15 -8.60 -27.47
N PRO A 178 8.77 -9.15 -26.42
CA PRO A 178 9.67 -8.38 -25.54
C PRO A 178 10.89 -7.77 -26.24
N SER A 179 11.25 -8.26 -27.41
CA SER A 179 12.38 -7.76 -28.22
C SER A 179 11.98 -6.73 -29.28
N ILE A 180 10.70 -6.31 -29.29
CA ILE A 180 10.16 -5.38 -30.30
C ILE A 180 10.96 -4.08 -30.34
N THR A 181 11.31 -3.67 -31.55
CA THR A 181 12.09 -2.44 -31.81
C THR A 181 11.19 -1.21 -31.96
N TYR A 182 11.80 -0.04 -31.85
CA TYR A 182 11.08 1.22 -32.14
C TYR A 182 10.56 1.29 -33.58
N ALA A 183 11.28 0.72 -34.54
CA ALA A 183 10.86 0.68 -35.94
C ALA A 183 9.59 -0.18 -36.13
N GLU A 184 9.55 -1.35 -35.51
CA GLU A 184 8.36 -2.23 -35.52
C GLU A 184 7.17 -1.60 -34.80
N LEU A 185 7.39 -0.95 -33.64
CA LEU A 185 6.32 -0.19 -32.96
C LEU A 185 5.81 0.94 -33.84
N THR A 186 6.68 1.69 -34.51
CA THR A 186 6.32 2.78 -35.43
C THR A 186 5.46 2.25 -36.56
N SER A 187 5.87 1.15 -37.19
CA SER A 187 5.12 0.51 -38.26
C SER A 187 3.76 -0.01 -37.78
N SER A 188 3.72 -0.71 -36.66
CA SER A 188 2.49 -1.30 -36.11
C SER A 188 1.45 -0.27 -35.65
N LEU A 189 1.90 0.89 -35.17
CA LEU A 189 1.05 1.96 -34.65
C LEU A 189 0.65 2.99 -35.72
N GLY A 190 1.37 3.05 -36.84
CA GLY A 190 1.15 4.03 -37.89
C GLY A 190 1.45 5.49 -37.46
N ILE A 191 2.36 5.68 -36.51
CA ILE A 191 2.78 7.00 -36.00
C ILE A 191 4.29 7.16 -36.18
N ASN A 192 4.79 8.40 -36.14
CA ASN A 192 6.23 8.62 -36.33
C ASN A 192 7.07 8.15 -35.13
N THR A 193 8.35 7.85 -35.38
CA THR A 193 9.29 7.32 -34.39
C THR A 193 9.44 8.24 -33.17
N SER A 194 9.45 9.55 -33.36
CA SER A 194 9.55 10.52 -32.26
C SER A 194 8.35 10.44 -31.32
N ALA A 195 7.15 10.21 -31.87
CA ALA A 195 5.95 10.00 -31.04
C ALA A 195 6.02 8.70 -30.24
N VAL A 196 6.48 7.60 -30.86
CA VAL A 196 6.71 6.32 -30.20
C VAL A 196 7.72 6.48 -29.06
N GLN A 197 8.86 7.13 -29.32
CA GLN A 197 9.89 7.37 -28.31
C GLN A 197 9.36 8.16 -27.11
N LYS A 198 8.57 9.21 -27.35
CA LYS A 198 7.93 10.01 -26.28
C LYS A 198 6.96 9.17 -25.45
N LEU A 199 6.14 8.32 -26.08
CA LEU A 199 5.22 7.43 -25.38
C LEU A 199 5.98 6.40 -24.54
N VAL A 200 6.97 5.73 -25.13
CA VAL A 200 7.79 4.73 -24.43
C VAL A 200 8.54 5.35 -23.26
N LYS A 201 9.16 6.53 -23.45
CA LYS A 201 9.81 7.26 -22.35
C LYS A 201 8.84 7.52 -21.21
N ARG A 202 7.64 8.06 -21.50
CA ARG A 202 6.62 8.31 -20.50
C ARG A 202 6.17 7.04 -19.78
N MET A 203 6.09 5.91 -20.48
CA MET A 203 5.73 4.63 -19.89
C MET A 203 6.84 4.10 -18.95
N VAL A 204 8.10 4.32 -19.29
CA VAL A 204 9.24 4.02 -18.41
C VAL A 204 9.22 4.93 -17.19
N ASP A 205 9.06 6.25 -17.38
CA ASP A 205 9.03 7.24 -16.30
C ASP A 205 7.87 6.96 -15.31
N ASN A 206 6.74 6.43 -15.80
CA ASN A 206 5.60 6.02 -14.97
C ASN A 206 5.73 4.59 -14.39
N GLY A 207 6.76 3.84 -14.74
CA GLY A 207 6.99 2.50 -14.25
C GLY A 207 6.13 1.41 -14.90
N TYR A 208 5.40 1.69 -15.98
CA TYR A 208 4.55 0.70 -16.65
C TYR A 208 5.35 -0.37 -17.37
N ILE A 209 6.54 -0.02 -17.85
CA ILE A 209 7.51 -0.89 -18.51
C ILE A 209 8.92 -0.60 -18.00
N ALA A 210 9.79 -1.59 -18.11
CA ALA A 210 11.23 -1.46 -17.86
C ALA A 210 12.04 -2.18 -18.95
N ARG A 211 13.35 -1.93 -19.02
CA ARG A 211 14.28 -2.73 -19.83
C ARG A 211 15.01 -3.72 -18.94
N HIS A 212 15.15 -4.95 -19.43
CA HIS A 212 16.08 -5.93 -18.89
C HIS A 212 17.53 -5.61 -19.29
N GLU A 213 18.49 -6.20 -18.60
CA GLU A 213 19.93 -6.09 -18.92
C GLU A 213 20.27 -6.53 -20.35
N ASN A 214 19.55 -7.50 -20.89
CA ASN A 214 19.67 -7.99 -22.27
C ASN A 214 18.98 -7.08 -23.31
N GLY A 215 18.44 -5.92 -22.88
CA GLY A 215 17.77 -4.97 -23.75
C GLY A 215 16.30 -5.25 -24.06
N ALA A 216 15.75 -6.39 -23.65
CA ALA A 216 14.35 -6.73 -23.86
C ALA A 216 13.43 -5.85 -22.98
N TRP A 217 12.18 -5.64 -23.42
CA TRP A 217 11.16 -4.95 -22.65
C TRP A 217 10.51 -5.88 -21.63
N ARG A 218 10.33 -5.38 -20.43
CA ARG A 218 9.51 -6.00 -19.39
C ARG A 218 8.28 -5.15 -19.18
N VAL A 219 7.11 -5.69 -19.44
CA VAL A 219 5.83 -5.07 -19.10
C VAL A 219 5.53 -5.35 -17.63
N ILE A 220 5.37 -4.29 -16.84
CA ILE A 220 5.09 -4.33 -15.41
C ILE A 220 3.59 -4.13 -15.17
N ALA A 221 2.96 -3.31 -16.02
CA ALA A 221 1.51 -3.15 -16.02
C ALA A 221 0.80 -4.48 -16.36
N THR A 222 -0.38 -4.68 -15.80
CA THR A 222 -1.18 -5.91 -15.94
C THR A 222 -2.44 -5.61 -16.74
N SER A 223 -2.87 -6.54 -17.60
CA SER A 223 -4.18 -6.51 -18.25
C SER A 223 -5.05 -7.64 -17.73
N VAL A 224 -6.35 -7.53 -17.95
CA VAL A 224 -7.36 -8.54 -17.54
C VAL A 224 -7.32 -9.80 -18.44
N VAL A 225 -6.63 -9.74 -19.58
CA VAL A 225 -6.50 -10.83 -20.56
C VAL A 225 -5.04 -11.23 -20.74
#